data_daa971e46997d2f30f64a095d3dcf7fa
#
_entry.id   daa971e46997d2f30f64a095d3dcf7fa
#
_cell.length_a   1.000
_cell.length_b   1.000
_cell.length_c   1.000
_cell.angle_alpha   90.00
_cell.angle_beta   90.00
_cell.angle_gamma   90.00
#
_symmetry.space_group_name_H-M   'P 1'
#
loop_
_entity.id
_entity.type
_entity.pdbx_description
1 polymer ?
#
loop_
_entity_poly.entity_id
_entity_poly.type
_entity_poly.pdbx_seq_one_letter_code
_entity_poly.pdbx_strand_id
1 'polypeptide(L)'
;MYKTFLGVICSFIFTLSLSLYAQSPQEKGLQSISRTSAEAIVGFLADDELQGREAGMHGSRLAARYLASCLKEAGIAPLEKDNYYQPFEAYNKERQQRGRWQVHPDSIAILEQGVHRILQMSNVLGTIPGERPDEYVIVGAHFDHLGV
;
A
#
# COMPACT_ATOMS: atom_id res chain seq x y z
N MET A 1 -31.00 -18.01 -52.17
CA MET A 1 -30.37 -16.67 -51.90
C MET A 1 -30.92 -15.97 -50.65
N TYR A 2 -32.21 -15.91 -50.39
CA TYR A 2 -32.78 -15.25 -49.16
C TYR A 2 -32.35 -15.88 -47.82
N LYS A 3 -32.26 -17.19 -47.73
CA LYS A 3 -31.91 -17.92 -46.49
C LYS A 3 -30.45 -17.71 -46.05
N THR A 4 -29.52 -17.56 -47.03
CA THR A 4 -28.13 -17.28 -46.74
C THR A 4 -27.90 -15.83 -46.32
N PHE A 5 -28.67 -14.88 -46.87
CA PHE A 5 -28.57 -13.48 -46.53
C PHE A 5 -29.12 -13.19 -45.10
N LEU A 6 -30.20 -13.87 -44.71
CA LEU A 6 -30.77 -13.78 -43.37
C LEU A 6 -29.82 -14.33 -42.29
N GLY A 7 -29.12 -15.44 -42.59
CA GLY A 7 -28.11 -16.04 -41.71
C GLY A 7 -26.90 -15.13 -41.46
N VAL A 8 -26.42 -14.40 -42.49
CA VAL A 8 -25.31 -13.46 -42.36
C VAL A 8 -25.71 -12.24 -41.53
N ILE A 9 -26.93 -11.70 -41.70
CA ILE A 9 -27.44 -10.56 -40.94
C ILE A 9 -27.60 -10.96 -39.47
N CYS A 10 -28.16 -12.11 -39.13
CA CYS A 10 -28.28 -12.59 -37.76
C CYS A 10 -26.92 -12.83 -37.09
N SER A 11 -25.92 -13.34 -37.82
CA SER A 11 -24.57 -13.51 -37.29
C SER A 11 -23.87 -12.19 -37.01
N PHE A 12 -24.10 -11.16 -37.85
CA PHE A 12 -23.51 -9.84 -37.66
C PHE A 12 -24.15 -9.08 -36.50
N ILE A 13 -25.45 -9.23 -36.27
CA ILE A 13 -26.17 -8.65 -35.11
C ILE A 13 -25.73 -9.32 -33.80
N PHE A 14 -25.47 -10.63 -33.82
CA PHE A 14 -24.99 -11.36 -32.64
C PHE A 14 -23.56 -10.98 -32.23
N THR A 15 -22.66 -10.72 -33.19
CA THR A 15 -21.30 -10.24 -32.90
C THR A 15 -21.26 -8.80 -32.39
N LEU A 16 -22.19 -7.93 -32.86
CA LEU A 16 -22.29 -6.56 -32.40
C LEU A 16 -22.81 -6.45 -30.94
N SER A 17 -23.68 -7.37 -30.52
CA SER A 17 -24.24 -7.38 -29.17
C SER A 17 -23.24 -7.87 -28.12
N LEU A 18 -22.20 -8.65 -28.46
CA LEU A 18 -21.15 -9.06 -27.56
C LEU A 18 -20.16 -7.92 -27.21
N SER A 19 -20.06 -6.90 -28.04
CA SER A 19 -19.18 -5.75 -27.79
C SER A 19 -19.76 -4.74 -26.79
N LEU A 20 -21.05 -4.83 -26.47
CA LEU A 20 -21.76 -3.88 -25.59
C LEU A 20 -21.60 -4.17 -24.10
N TYR A 21 -20.98 -5.29 -23.71
CA TYR A 21 -20.78 -5.66 -22.31
C TYR A 21 -19.33 -5.56 -21.81
N ALA A 22 -18.46 -4.87 -22.54
CA ALA A 22 -17.11 -4.61 -22.05
C ALA A 22 -17.17 -3.59 -20.91
N GLN A 23 -16.95 -4.05 -19.67
CA GLN A 23 -16.86 -3.19 -18.50
C GLN A 23 -15.73 -2.18 -18.66
N SER A 24 -16.00 -0.93 -18.27
CA SER A 24 -14.97 0.10 -18.23
C SER A 24 -13.84 -0.26 -17.25
N PRO A 25 -12.62 0.23 -17.42
CA PRO A 25 -11.53 0.04 -16.47
C PRO A 25 -11.92 0.47 -15.04
N GLN A 26 -12.73 1.52 -14.91
CA GLN A 26 -13.24 2.03 -13.63
C GLN A 26 -14.18 1.01 -12.96
N GLU A 27 -15.11 0.42 -13.70
CA GLU A 27 -16.03 -0.60 -13.18
C GLU A 27 -15.28 -1.85 -12.73
N LYS A 28 -14.28 -2.30 -13.51
CA LYS A 28 -13.40 -3.41 -13.10
C LYS A 28 -12.64 -3.09 -11.82
N GLY A 29 -12.10 -1.88 -11.71
CA GLY A 29 -11.44 -1.40 -10.50
C GLY A 29 -12.36 -1.41 -9.28
N LEU A 30 -13.57 -0.88 -9.41
CA LEU A 30 -14.56 -0.87 -8.32
C LEU A 30 -14.96 -2.30 -7.91
N GLN A 31 -15.13 -3.21 -8.86
CA GLN A 31 -15.48 -4.60 -8.57
C GLN A 31 -14.34 -5.41 -7.95
N SER A 32 -13.10 -4.97 -8.09
CA SER A 32 -11.96 -5.62 -7.43
C SER A 32 -11.92 -5.35 -5.92
N ILE A 33 -12.61 -4.30 -5.45
CA ILE A 33 -12.72 -3.97 -4.02
C ILE A 33 -13.76 -4.92 -3.40
N SER A 34 -13.30 -5.85 -2.58
CA SER A 34 -14.19 -6.80 -1.92
C SER A 34 -14.16 -6.62 -0.41
N ARG A 35 -15.31 -6.81 0.22
CA ARG A 35 -15.45 -6.83 1.67
C ARG A 35 -14.56 -7.90 2.29
N THR A 36 -14.52 -9.09 1.70
CA THR A 36 -13.71 -10.21 2.18
C THR A 36 -12.22 -9.88 2.19
N SER A 37 -11.69 -9.22 1.13
CA SER A 37 -10.30 -8.79 1.09
C SER A 37 -10.01 -7.73 2.15
N ALA A 38 -10.91 -6.77 2.34
CA ALA A 38 -10.76 -5.74 3.37
C ALA A 38 -10.77 -6.36 4.78
N GLU A 39 -11.70 -7.29 5.07
CA GLU A 39 -11.78 -8.00 6.35
C GLU A 39 -10.52 -8.84 6.61
N ALA A 40 -9.97 -9.50 5.60
CA ALA A 40 -8.73 -10.29 5.74
C ALA A 40 -7.51 -9.40 6.06
N ILE A 41 -7.35 -8.28 5.37
CA ILE A 41 -6.25 -7.34 5.61
C ILE A 41 -6.38 -6.70 7.00
N VAL A 42 -7.56 -6.21 7.34
CA VAL A 42 -7.82 -5.57 8.65
C VAL A 42 -7.67 -6.60 9.77
N GLY A 43 -8.21 -7.82 9.59
CA GLY A 43 -8.10 -8.90 10.56
C GLY A 43 -6.66 -9.24 10.87
N PHE A 44 -5.80 -9.39 9.85
CA PHE A 44 -4.38 -9.60 10.07
C PHE A 44 -3.71 -8.43 10.80
N LEU A 45 -3.96 -7.20 10.34
CA LEU A 45 -3.32 -6.01 10.93
C LEU A 45 -3.81 -5.75 12.37
N ALA A 46 -5.02 -6.17 12.73
CA ALA A 46 -5.59 -6.01 14.07
C ALA A 46 -5.32 -7.19 15.00
N ASP A 47 -4.57 -8.21 14.55
CA ASP A 47 -4.26 -9.40 15.32
C ASP A 47 -3.41 -9.07 16.55
N ASP A 48 -3.71 -9.73 17.68
CA ASP A 48 -3.00 -9.53 18.95
C ASP A 48 -1.52 -9.93 18.88
N GLU A 49 -1.15 -10.88 18.00
CA GLU A 49 0.23 -11.27 17.75
C GLU A 49 1.08 -10.11 17.19
N LEU A 50 0.46 -9.10 16.60
CA LEU A 50 1.15 -7.87 16.18
C LEU A 50 1.38 -6.87 17.32
N GLN A 51 0.97 -7.19 18.56
CA GLN A 51 1.28 -6.42 19.77
C GLN A 51 1.00 -4.92 19.60
N GLY A 52 -0.15 -4.57 19.00
CA GLY A 52 -0.55 -3.19 18.74
C GLY A 52 0.35 -2.42 17.79
N ARG A 53 1.26 -3.07 17.07
CA ARG A 53 2.09 -2.50 15.98
C ARG A 53 2.84 -1.22 16.35
N GLU A 54 3.34 -1.10 17.58
CA GLU A 54 4.14 0.06 17.98
C GLU A 54 5.29 0.30 16.99
N ALA A 55 5.46 1.55 16.56
CA ALA A 55 6.45 1.95 15.57
C ALA A 55 7.86 1.46 15.94
N GLY A 56 8.56 0.84 15.00
CA GLY A 56 9.90 0.26 15.20
C GLY A 56 9.94 -1.03 16.01
N MET A 57 8.82 -1.52 16.57
CA MET A 57 8.76 -2.77 17.31
C MET A 57 8.48 -3.96 16.39
N HIS A 58 8.46 -5.16 16.95
CA HIS A 58 8.30 -6.40 16.18
C HIS A 58 7.02 -6.43 15.36
N GLY A 59 5.88 -6.09 15.97
CA GLY A 59 4.58 -6.10 15.30
C GLY A 59 4.50 -5.13 14.11
N SER A 60 5.05 -3.92 14.22
CA SER A 60 5.10 -3.00 13.09
C SER A 60 6.00 -3.50 11.95
N ARG A 61 7.11 -4.19 12.27
CA ARG A 61 7.95 -4.81 11.22
C ARG A 61 7.26 -5.96 10.51
N LEU A 62 6.45 -6.77 11.23
CA LEU A 62 5.62 -7.81 10.61
C LEU A 62 4.54 -7.20 9.72
N ALA A 63 3.86 -6.17 10.19
CA ALA A 63 2.88 -5.43 9.39
C ALA A 63 3.50 -4.85 8.10
N ALA A 64 4.70 -4.27 8.19
CA ALA A 64 5.42 -3.76 7.03
C ALA A 64 5.71 -4.87 5.99
N ARG A 65 6.15 -6.05 6.43
CA ARG A 65 6.40 -7.20 5.55
C ARG A 65 5.13 -7.70 4.88
N TYR A 66 4.05 -7.77 5.62
CA TYR A 66 2.74 -8.15 5.09
C TYR A 66 2.27 -7.16 4.02
N LEU A 67 2.32 -5.86 4.30
CA LEU A 67 1.92 -4.82 3.34
C LEU A 67 2.79 -4.83 2.08
N ALA A 68 4.11 -5.02 2.21
CA ALA A 68 4.99 -5.17 1.05
C ALA A 68 4.61 -6.39 0.20
N SER A 69 4.19 -7.50 0.83
CA SER A 69 3.70 -8.67 0.12
C SER A 69 2.39 -8.40 -0.61
N CYS A 70 1.47 -7.64 0.00
CA CYS A 70 0.22 -7.23 -0.65
C CYS A 70 0.48 -6.33 -1.87
N LEU A 71 1.41 -5.36 -1.76
CA LEU A 71 1.80 -4.53 -2.89
C LEU A 71 2.38 -5.36 -4.04
N LYS A 72 3.25 -6.32 -3.70
CA LYS A 72 3.85 -7.23 -4.68
C LYS A 72 2.81 -8.11 -5.36
N GLU A 73 1.88 -8.67 -4.60
CA GLU A 73 0.76 -9.48 -5.14
C GLU A 73 -0.13 -8.66 -6.08
N ALA A 74 -0.38 -7.40 -5.73
CA ALA A 74 -1.13 -6.47 -6.57
C ALA A 74 -0.36 -6.00 -7.83
N GLY A 75 0.88 -6.44 -8.04
CA GLY A 75 1.71 -6.03 -9.17
C GLY A 75 2.24 -4.61 -9.09
N ILE A 76 2.17 -3.98 -7.91
CA ILE A 76 2.70 -2.64 -7.68
C ILE A 76 4.21 -2.75 -7.49
N ALA A 77 4.98 -2.04 -8.31
CA ALA A 77 6.43 -2.06 -8.23
C ALA A 77 6.96 -1.32 -6.99
N PRO A 78 8.10 -1.72 -6.40
CA PRO A 78 8.75 -0.93 -5.37
C PRO A 78 9.22 0.42 -5.94
N LEU A 79 9.28 1.46 -5.10
CA LEU A 79 9.79 2.77 -5.52
C LEU A 79 11.29 2.73 -5.78
N GLU A 80 12.04 2.03 -4.94
CA GLU A 80 13.47 1.79 -5.11
C GLU A 80 13.68 0.39 -5.68
N LYS A 81 14.78 0.21 -6.44
CA LYS A 81 15.09 -1.04 -7.12
C LYS A 81 15.03 -2.22 -6.15
N ASP A 82 14.07 -3.11 -6.40
CA ASP A 82 13.84 -4.37 -5.67
C ASP A 82 13.53 -4.22 -4.16
N ASN A 83 13.23 -3.01 -3.69
CA ASN A 83 12.99 -2.75 -2.28
C ASN A 83 11.73 -1.90 -2.03
N TYR A 84 10.77 -2.44 -1.29
CA TYR A 84 9.58 -1.72 -0.83
C TYR A 84 9.84 -0.87 0.41
N TYR A 85 10.97 -1.01 1.09
CA TYR A 85 11.23 -0.39 2.37
C TYR A 85 12.11 0.85 2.22
N GLN A 86 11.65 1.95 2.79
CA GLN A 86 12.43 3.15 3.00
C GLN A 86 12.78 3.24 4.50
N PRO A 87 13.98 2.80 4.91
CA PRO A 87 14.39 2.85 6.30
C PRO A 87 14.65 4.29 6.73
N PHE A 88 14.33 4.59 7.98
CA PHE A 88 14.68 5.85 8.63
C PHE A 88 14.79 5.67 10.14
N GLU A 89 15.40 6.64 10.80
CA GLU A 89 15.62 6.65 12.23
C GLU A 89 14.80 7.76 12.90
N ALA A 90 14.28 7.45 14.07
CA ALA A 90 13.68 8.44 14.95
C ALA A 90 14.46 8.50 16.26
N TYR A 91 14.61 9.70 16.79
CA TYR A 91 15.43 10.00 17.97
C TYR A 91 14.58 10.51 19.11
N ASN A 92 14.92 10.14 20.35
CA ASN A 92 14.27 10.63 21.56
C ASN A 92 15.30 10.71 22.70
N LYS A 93 15.02 11.57 23.71
CA LYS A 93 15.82 11.64 24.94
C LYS A 93 15.58 10.39 25.80
N GLU A 94 16.64 9.78 26.33
CA GLU A 94 16.62 8.49 27.02
C GLU A 94 15.65 8.44 28.20
N ARG A 95 15.45 9.55 28.93
CA ARG A 95 14.66 9.59 30.16
C ARG A 95 13.15 9.75 29.98
N GLN A 96 12.67 9.92 28.77
CA GLN A 96 11.24 10.12 28.50
C GLN A 96 10.63 8.91 27.81
N GLN A 97 10.09 7.95 28.57
CA GLN A 97 9.35 6.79 28.03
C GLN A 97 8.16 7.20 27.13
N ARG A 98 7.64 8.42 27.30
CA ARG A 98 6.56 9.00 26.48
C ARG A 98 6.99 10.27 25.74
N GLY A 99 8.30 10.44 25.52
CA GLY A 99 8.82 11.58 24.79
C GLY A 99 8.45 11.53 23.32
N ARG A 100 8.38 12.70 22.71
CA ARG A 100 8.10 12.84 21.28
C ARG A 100 9.31 12.38 20.48
N TRP A 101 9.14 11.42 19.60
CA TRP A 101 10.14 11.00 18.62
C TRP A 101 10.38 12.10 17.59
N GLN A 102 11.63 12.34 17.24
CA GLN A 102 12.05 13.34 16.28
C GLN A 102 12.66 12.67 15.05
N VAL A 103 12.25 13.13 13.87
CA VAL A 103 12.75 12.65 12.57
C VAL A 103 13.35 13.80 11.73
N HIS A 104 13.20 15.04 12.19
CA HIS A 104 13.74 16.20 11.48
C HIS A 104 15.25 16.35 11.72
N PRO A 105 16.07 16.56 10.69
CA PRO A 105 17.54 16.63 10.81
C PRO A 105 18.05 17.60 11.89
N ASP A 106 17.48 18.81 11.98
CA ASP A 106 17.91 19.80 12.97
C ASP A 106 17.63 19.34 14.42
N SER A 107 16.52 18.63 14.62
CA SER A 107 16.17 18.08 15.94
C SER A 107 17.09 16.90 16.28
N ILE A 108 17.46 16.08 15.32
CA ILE A 108 18.40 14.96 15.48
C ILE A 108 19.76 15.51 15.86
N ALA A 109 20.29 16.51 15.16
CA ALA A 109 21.61 17.11 15.43
C ALA A 109 21.72 17.65 16.87
N ILE A 110 20.63 18.14 17.46
CA ILE A 110 20.58 18.57 18.87
C ILE A 110 20.58 17.35 19.80
N LEU A 111 19.83 16.30 19.47
CA LEU A 111 19.71 15.11 20.32
C LEU A 111 20.98 14.27 20.34
N GLU A 112 21.72 14.22 19.24
CA GLU A 112 23.00 13.49 19.12
C GLU A 112 24.08 14.02 20.04
N GLN A 113 23.99 15.30 20.48
CA GLN A 113 24.92 15.90 21.44
C GLN A 113 24.74 15.41 22.88
N GLY A 114 23.69 14.64 23.16
CA GLY A 114 23.36 14.13 24.48
C GLY A 114 22.99 12.66 24.47
N VAL A 115 22.58 12.16 25.63
CA VAL A 115 22.03 10.79 25.74
C VAL A 115 20.70 10.71 25.01
N HIS A 116 20.58 9.78 24.09
CA HIS A 116 19.39 9.59 23.24
C HIS A 116 19.13 8.12 22.96
N ARG A 117 17.92 7.81 22.51
CA ARG A 117 17.50 6.52 22.00
C ARG A 117 17.23 6.65 20.52
N ILE A 118 17.56 5.61 19.77
CA ILE A 118 17.29 5.51 18.34
C ILE A 118 16.26 4.40 18.11
N LEU A 119 15.26 4.68 17.29
CA LEU A 119 14.28 3.75 16.84
C LEU A 119 14.40 3.56 15.33
N GLN A 120 14.69 2.34 14.91
CA GLN A 120 14.76 1.98 13.49
C GLN A 120 13.34 1.74 12.96
N MET A 121 12.96 2.49 11.96
CA MET A 121 11.64 2.44 11.34
C MET A 121 11.73 2.29 9.83
N SER A 122 10.62 2.02 9.19
CA SER A 122 10.56 1.90 7.74
C SER A 122 9.18 2.29 7.21
N ASN A 123 9.15 3.10 6.17
CA ASN A 123 7.96 3.23 5.33
C ASN A 123 7.91 2.06 4.33
N VAL A 124 6.71 1.72 3.87
CA VAL A 124 6.50 0.76 2.78
C VAL A 124 6.00 1.54 1.59
N LEU A 125 6.74 1.52 0.49
CA LEU A 125 6.50 2.33 -0.69
C LEU A 125 6.34 1.46 -1.93
N GLY A 126 5.33 1.78 -2.72
CA GLY A 126 5.14 1.22 -4.06
C GLY A 126 4.82 2.31 -5.06
N THR A 127 5.04 2.06 -6.33
CA THR A 127 4.79 3.01 -7.40
C THR A 127 4.01 2.37 -8.54
N ILE A 128 3.12 3.17 -9.12
CA ILE A 128 2.40 2.84 -10.36
C ILE A 128 2.78 3.95 -11.35
N PRO A 129 3.48 3.65 -12.44
CA PRO A 129 3.84 4.64 -13.45
C PRO A 129 2.60 5.30 -14.06
N GLY A 130 2.60 6.62 -14.14
CA GLY A 130 1.59 7.42 -14.83
C GLY A 130 2.05 7.86 -16.22
N GLU A 131 1.16 8.52 -16.95
CA GLU A 131 1.47 9.09 -18.26
C GLU A 131 2.32 10.38 -18.19
N ARG A 132 2.28 11.08 -17.06
CA ARG A 132 2.99 12.34 -16.81
C ARG A 132 4.10 12.11 -15.76
N PRO A 133 5.34 11.95 -16.19
CA PRO A 133 6.43 11.54 -15.30
C PRO A 133 6.82 12.61 -14.27
N ASP A 134 6.47 13.87 -14.51
CA ASP A 134 6.78 15.01 -13.64
C ASP A 134 5.67 15.33 -12.62
N GLU A 135 4.56 14.59 -12.65
CA GLU A 135 3.44 14.78 -11.74
C GLU A 135 3.24 13.55 -10.87
N TYR A 136 3.03 13.78 -9.57
CA TYR A 136 2.87 12.71 -8.58
C TYR A 136 1.56 12.87 -7.82
N VAL A 137 0.85 11.75 -7.65
CA VAL A 137 -0.24 11.61 -6.69
C VAL A 137 0.23 10.66 -5.61
N ILE A 138 0.27 11.14 -4.36
CA ILE A 138 0.68 10.34 -3.20
C ILE A 138 -0.56 9.92 -2.43
N VAL A 139 -0.72 8.60 -2.23
CA VAL A 139 -1.74 8.02 -1.35
C VAL A 139 -1.00 7.40 -0.16
N GLY A 140 -1.33 7.83 1.05
CA GLY A 140 -0.63 7.38 2.25
C GLY A 140 -1.59 7.02 3.38
N ALA A 141 -1.18 6.01 4.17
CA ALA A 141 -1.81 5.63 5.42
C ALA A 141 -0.76 5.08 6.36
N HIS A 142 -0.87 5.38 7.65
CA HIS A 142 0.02 4.77 8.64
C HIS A 142 -0.46 3.35 9.00
N PHE A 143 0.46 2.44 9.25
CA PHE A 143 0.19 1.06 9.66
C PHE A 143 0.67 0.75 11.08
N ASP A 144 1.45 1.65 11.68
CA ASP A 144 1.85 1.60 13.07
C ASP A 144 0.72 2.03 14.01
N HIS A 145 0.82 1.66 15.31
CA HIS A 145 -0.09 2.07 16.35
C HIS A 145 0.66 2.20 17.70
N LEU A 146 -0.09 2.32 18.80
CA LEU A 146 0.45 2.67 20.12
C LEU A 146 1.21 1.55 20.84
N GLY A 147 1.10 0.31 20.35
CA GLY A 147 1.60 -0.86 21.07
C GLY A 147 0.64 -1.37 22.15
N VAL A 148 1.11 -2.28 22.99
CA VAL A 148 0.42 -2.86 24.14
C VAL A 148 1.19 -2.58 25.42
#